data_4b6ab2b72ed05ee0befca2a78c9cc356
#
_entry.id   4b6ab2b72ed05ee0befca2a78c9cc356
#
_cell.length_a   1.000
_cell.length_b   1.000
_cell.length_c   1.000
_cell.angle_alpha   90.00
_cell.angle_beta   90.00
_cell.angle_gamma   90.00
#
_symmetry.space_group_name_H-M   'P 1'
#
loop_
_entity.id
_entity.type
_entity.pdbx_description
1 polymer ?
#
loop_
_entity_poly.entity_id
_entity_poly.type
_entity_poly.pdbx_seq_one_letter_code
_entity_poly.pdbx_strand_id
1 'polypeptide(L)'
;PTLFPTLTPTLTPWEGALGGFLLCGVARVVMVQHATFCINSLCHMIGTRPYSTSHTGRDSWIAAIFTMGEGYHNYHHEFQWDYRNGVKPWQLDPSKWFIWTLSKVGLASGLKRVPQERILLAETRETKRQVTDKISHIQESGKSGEDLFDQVLENLEGLSERLTEICNELQSAAQEKINLSKVKLNELRSEVRAMLAEINSSTALRVA
;
A
#
# COMPACT_ATOMS: atom_id res chain seq x y z
N PRO A 1 15.96 19.30 -53.25
CA PRO A 1 16.22 20.29 -52.23
C PRO A 1 15.57 19.82 -50.94
N THR A 2 16.38 19.20 -50.08
CA THR A 2 15.96 18.72 -48.75
C THR A 2 15.90 19.92 -47.83
N LEU A 3 14.71 20.27 -47.38
CA LEU A 3 14.39 21.47 -46.59
C LEU A 3 14.78 21.33 -45.11
N PHE A 4 15.40 20.24 -44.69
CA PHE A 4 15.92 20.06 -43.34
C PHE A 4 17.41 19.68 -43.46
N PRO A 5 18.34 20.56 -43.08
CA PRO A 5 19.71 20.13 -42.82
C PRO A 5 19.62 19.14 -41.65
N THR A 6 20.15 17.95 -41.87
CA THR A 6 20.27 16.90 -40.84
C THR A 6 21.08 17.47 -39.69
N LEU A 7 20.43 17.82 -38.62
CA LEU A 7 21.01 18.27 -37.33
C LEU A 7 21.57 17.08 -36.53
N THR A 8 22.02 16.05 -37.21
CA THR A 8 22.79 14.97 -36.57
C THR A 8 24.26 15.35 -36.74
N PRO A 9 24.96 15.84 -35.72
CA PRO A 9 26.41 15.93 -35.76
C PRO A 9 26.90 14.51 -36.08
N THR A 10 27.75 14.38 -37.10
CA THR A 10 28.41 13.12 -37.40
C THR A 10 29.37 12.84 -36.25
N LEU A 11 28.90 12.11 -35.24
CA LEU A 11 29.71 11.70 -34.10
C LEU A 11 30.83 10.83 -34.62
N THR A 12 32.05 11.09 -34.23
CA THR A 12 33.16 10.18 -34.45
C THR A 12 32.87 8.85 -33.74
N PRO A 13 33.41 7.71 -34.19
CA PRO A 13 33.22 6.41 -33.52
C PRO A 13 33.53 6.46 -32.02
N TRP A 14 34.50 7.24 -31.62
CA TRP A 14 34.89 7.45 -30.23
C TRP A 14 33.83 8.23 -29.44
N GLU A 15 33.30 9.32 -29.98
CA GLU A 15 32.22 10.10 -29.32
C GLU A 15 30.95 9.26 -29.20
N GLY A 16 30.63 8.44 -30.20
CA GLY A 16 29.52 7.49 -30.14
C GLY A 16 29.73 6.43 -29.06
N ALA A 17 30.91 5.86 -28.95
CA ALA A 17 31.25 4.88 -27.92
C ALA A 17 31.21 5.49 -26.49
N LEU A 18 31.79 6.68 -26.33
CA LEU A 18 31.76 7.40 -25.04
C LEU A 18 30.35 7.81 -24.66
N GLY A 19 29.58 8.35 -25.61
CA GLY A 19 28.16 8.70 -25.38
C GLY A 19 27.30 7.46 -24.99
N GLY A 20 27.50 6.35 -25.69
CA GLY A 20 26.86 5.07 -25.34
C GLY A 20 27.23 4.60 -23.93
N PHE A 21 28.50 4.63 -23.57
CA PHE A 21 28.97 4.27 -22.24
C PHE A 21 28.37 5.20 -21.15
N LEU A 22 28.42 6.51 -21.37
CA LEU A 22 27.90 7.48 -20.38
C LEU A 22 26.37 7.42 -20.23
N LEU A 23 25.64 7.33 -21.35
CA LEU A 23 24.16 7.33 -21.28
C LEU A 23 23.59 5.95 -20.95
N CYS A 24 24.00 4.90 -21.68
CA CYS A 24 23.44 3.56 -21.47
C CYS A 24 24.09 2.84 -20.28
N GLY A 25 25.30 3.21 -19.89
CA GLY A 25 26.01 2.68 -18.73
C GLY A 25 25.80 3.55 -17.49
N VAL A 26 26.57 4.63 -17.39
CA VAL A 26 26.65 5.43 -16.15
C VAL A 26 25.33 6.09 -15.80
N ALA A 27 24.69 6.81 -16.73
CA ALA A 27 23.45 7.53 -16.45
C ALA A 27 22.33 6.56 -16.06
N ARG A 28 22.22 5.40 -16.72
CA ARG A 28 21.25 4.35 -16.34
C ARG A 28 21.47 3.86 -14.91
N VAL A 29 22.71 3.55 -14.52
CA VAL A 29 23.02 3.09 -13.15
C VAL A 29 22.67 4.16 -12.15
N VAL A 30 23.04 5.41 -12.39
CA VAL A 30 22.72 6.55 -11.52
C VAL A 30 21.22 6.70 -11.35
N MET A 31 20.43 6.67 -12.44
CA MET A 31 18.97 6.78 -12.38
C MET A 31 18.34 5.63 -11.60
N VAL A 32 18.77 4.39 -11.83
CA VAL A 32 18.25 3.22 -11.10
C VAL A 32 18.56 3.32 -9.61
N GLN A 33 19.79 3.71 -9.25
CA GLN A 33 20.17 3.90 -7.85
C GLN A 33 19.33 5.01 -7.18
N HIS A 34 19.12 6.14 -7.84
CA HIS A 34 18.27 7.19 -7.29
C HIS A 34 16.81 6.76 -7.14
N ALA A 35 16.26 5.99 -8.08
CA ALA A 35 14.93 5.41 -7.95
C ALA A 35 14.85 4.48 -6.73
N THR A 36 15.86 3.63 -6.50
CA THR A 36 15.94 2.75 -5.33
C THR A 36 16.05 3.55 -4.02
N PHE A 37 16.86 4.61 -4.00
CA PHE A 37 16.95 5.50 -2.83
C PHE A 37 15.63 6.22 -2.56
N CYS A 38 14.91 6.62 -3.61
CA CYS A 38 13.56 7.19 -3.46
C CYS A 38 12.58 6.19 -2.81
N ILE A 39 12.64 4.90 -3.15
CA ILE A 39 11.83 3.89 -2.48
C ILE A 39 12.15 3.89 -0.97
N ASN A 40 13.42 3.79 -0.62
CA ASN A 40 13.87 3.70 0.77
C ASN A 40 13.72 5.00 1.58
N SER A 41 13.51 6.15 0.94
CA SER A 41 13.29 7.43 1.60
C SER A 41 11.83 7.88 1.51
N LEU A 42 11.31 8.13 0.30
CA LEU A 42 9.97 8.68 0.11
C LEU A 42 8.87 7.73 0.57
N CYS A 43 9.01 6.43 0.29
CA CYS A 43 8.03 5.43 0.73
C CYS A 43 8.09 5.13 2.25
N HIS A 44 9.03 5.72 2.98
CA HIS A 44 9.03 5.72 4.44
C HIS A 44 8.54 7.04 5.04
N MET A 45 8.41 8.11 4.23
CA MET A 45 7.99 9.44 4.68
C MET A 45 6.55 9.79 4.25
N ILE A 46 6.17 9.47 3.00
CA ILE A 46 4.95 9.94 2.37
C ILE A 46 4.04 8.76 2.01
N GLY A 47 2.77 8.83 2.40
CA GLY A 47 1.77 7.81 2.10
C GLY A 47 1.03 7.31 3.33
N THR A 48 0.25 6.25 3.15
CA THR A 48 -0.60 5.63 4.17
C THR A 48 0.00 4.31 4.67
N ARG A 49 -0.43 3.86 5.84
CA ARG A 49 -0.05 2.56 6.42
C ARG A 49 -1.31 1.73 6.69
N PRO A 50 -1.90 1.13 5.63
CA PRO A 50 -3.18 0.44 5.77
C PRO A 50 -3.06 -0.96 6.40
N TYR A 51 -1.89 -1.58 6.39
CA TYR A 51 -1.70 -2.97 6.82
C TYR A 51 -0.95 -3.09 8.15
N SER A 52 -0.01 -2.20 8.40
CA SER A 52 0.80 -2.25 9.63
C SER A 52 1.50 -0.93 9.90
N THR A 53 1.55 -0.56 11.19
CA THR A 53 2.35 0.57 11.69
C THR A 53 3.56 0.11 12.49
N SER A 54 3.82 -1.21 12.56
CA SER A 54 5.02 -1.76 13.20
C SER A 54 6.31 -1.39 12.49
N HIS A 55 6.22 -1.00 11.22
CA HIS A 55 7.31 -0.50 10.40
C HIS A 55 6.96 0.85 9.77
N THR A 56 7.95 1.55 9.25
CA THR A 56 7.80 2.91 8.70
C THR A 56 7.38 2.94 7.23
N GLY A 57 7.39 1.80 6.53
CA GLY A 57 6.96 1.68 5.13
C GLY A 57 5.52 2.17 4.92
N ARG A 58 5.30 2.92 3.85
CA ARG A 58 4.01 3.54 3.50
C ARG A 58 3.62 3.21 2.07
N ASP A 59 2.33 3.12 1.82
CA ASP A 59 1.78 2.98 0.48
C ASP A 59 1.52 4.35 -0.13
N SER A 60 2.16 4.62 -1.26
CA SER A 60 1.99 5.83 -2.05
C SER A 60 1.80 5.48 -3.52
N TRP A 61 0.63 5.79 -4.09
CA TRP A 61 0.35 5.57 -5.51
C TRP A 61 1.23 6.43 -6.42
N ILE A 62 1.62 7.63 -5.95
CA ILE A 62 2.54 8.52 -6.68
C ILE A 62 3.92 7.86 -6.77
N ALA A 63 4.45 7.40 -5.65
CA ALA A 63 5.72 6.69 -5.64
C ALA A 63 5.68 5.41 -6.49
N ALA A 64 4.56 4.68 -6.50
CA ALA A 64 4.39 3.47 -7.31
C ALA A 64 4.55 3.73 -8.83
N ILE A 65 4.16 4.91 -9.33
CA ILE A 65 4.36 5.29 -10.74
C ILE A 65 5.85 5.35 -11.07
N PHE A 66 6.64 6.04 -10.24
CA PHE A 66 8.07 6.27 -10.49
C PHE A 66 8.95 5.05 -10.15
N THR A 67 8.43 4.12 -9.35
CA THR A 67 9.18 2.96 -8.85
C THR A 67 8.65 1.63 -9.36
N MET A 68 7.87 1.63 -10.46
CA MET A 68 7.33 0.41 -11.09
C MET A 68 6.53 -0.50 -10.15
N GLY A 69 5.81 0.11 -9.19
CA GLY A 69 4.95 -0.60 -8.25
C GLY A 69 5.51 -0.71 -6.83
N GLU A 70 6.81 -0.47 -6.62
CA GLU A 70 7.45 -0.56 -5.29
C GLU A 70 6.95 0.50 -4.30
N GLY A 71 6.19 1.50 -4.77
CA GLY A 71 5.54 2.50 -3.92
C GLY A 71 4.44 1.96 -3.01
N TYR A 72 3.98 0.71 -3.17
CA TYR A 72 3.11 0.02 -2.20
C TYR A 72 3.95 -0.65 -1.12
N HIS A 73 4.69 0.15 -0.40
CA HIS A 73 5.79 -0.29 0.45
C HIS A 73 5.33 -0.79 1.83
N ASN A 74 4.18 -0.32 2.31
CA ASN A 74 3.56 -0.85 3.52
C ASN A 74 3.07 -2.29 3.32
N TYR A 75 2.43 -2.57 2.16
CA TYR A 75 2.06 -3.92 1.80
C TYR A 75 3.28 -4.83 1.66
N HIS A 76 4.30 -4.36 0.95
CA HIS A 76 5.53 -5.13 0.74
C HIS A 76 6.22 -5.50 2.06
N HIS A 77 6.31 -4.59 3.01
CA HIS A 77 6.92 -4.86 4.33
C HIS A 77 6.12 -5.84 5.18
N GLU A 78 4.79 -5.76 5.14
CA GLU A 78 3.93 -6.68 5.90
C GLU A 78 3.88 -8.07 5.26
N PHE A 79 3.94 -8.16 3.92
CA PHE A 79 3.78 -9.39 3.16
C PHE A 79 4.92 -9.65 2.18
N GLN A 80 6.16 -9.67 2.67
CA GLN A 80 7.40 -9.68 1.89
C GLN A 80 7.53 -10.82 0.87
N TRP A 81 6.82 -11.93 1.05
CA TRP A 81 6.88 -13.10 0.17
C TRP A 81 5.76 -13.15 -0.87
N ASP A 82 4.83 -12.18 -0.89
CA ASP A 82 3.87 -12.03 -1.99
C ASP A 82 4.58 -11.43 -3.22
N TYR A 83 4.36 -12.02 -4.40
CA TYR A 83 5.00 -11.52 -5.62
C TYR A 83 4.44 -10.17 -6.10
N ARG A 84 3.35 -9.70 -5.48
CA ARG A 84 2.67 -8.44 -5.81
C ARG A 84 3.01 -7.39 -4.78
N ASN A 85 3.30 -6.19 -5.24
CA ASN A 85 3.33 -5.02 -4.37
C ASN A 85 1.94 -4.35 -4.32
N GLY A 86 1.27 -4.22 -5.47
CA GLY A 86 -0.10 -3.72 -5.56
C GLY A 86 -1.13 -4.86 -5.59
N VAL A 87 -1.92 -5.02 -4.53
CA VAL A 87 -2.91 -6.11 -4.39
C VAL A 87 -4.17 -5.87 -5.20
N LYS A 88 -4.62 -4.61 -5.27
CA LYS A 88 -5.86 -4.24 -5.94
C LYS A 88 -5.67 -4.23 -7.47
N PRO A 89 -6.70 -4.57 -8.27
CA PRO A 89 -6.56 -4.64 -9.73
C PRO A 89 -6.09 -3.34 -10.39
N TRP A 90 -6.52 -2.20 -9.85
CA TRP A 90 -6.19 -0.87 -10.38
C TRP A 90 -4.86 -0.30 -9.87
N GLN A 91 -4.21 -0.95 -8.92
CA GLN A 91 -2.90 -0.53 -8.43
C GLN A 91 -1.84 -0.77 -9.50
N LEU A 92 -1.15 0.31 -9.88
CA LEU A 92 -0.07 0.26 -10.85
C LEU A 92 1.10 -0.53 -10.30
N ASP A 93 1.28 -1.73 -10.80
CA ASP A 93 2.37 -2.63 -10.44
C ASP A 93 2.81 -3.39 -11.70
N PRO A 94 3.66 -2.77 -12.54
CA PRO A 94 4.17 -3.38 -13.76
C PRO A 94 4.95 -4.68 -13.48
N SER A 95 5.66 -4.76 -12.36
CA SER A 95 6.40 -5.94 -11.93
C SER A 95 5.47 -7.15 -11.75
N LYS A 96 4.32 -6.95 -11.08
CA LYS A 96 3.27 -7.96 -10.94
C LYS A 96 2.77 -8.47 -12.29
N TRP A 97 2.48 -7.54 -13.20
CA TRP A 97 1.96 -7.91 -14.53
C TRP A 97 3.00 -8.66 -15.35
N PHE A 98 4.25 -8.23 -15.30
CA PHE A 98 5.36 -8.89 -15.97
C PHE A 98 5.56 -10.32 -15.46
N ILE A 99 5.68 -10.50 -14.14
CA ILE A 99 5.82 -11.82 -13.51
C ILE A 99 4.61 -12.71 -13.82
N TRP A 100 3.39 -12.17 -13.78
CA TRP A 100 2.19 -12.90 -14.14
C TRP A 100 2.22 -13.36 -15.61
N THR A 101 2.65 -12.50 -16.53
CA THR A 101 2.80 -12.85 -17.95
C THR A 101 3.83 -13.96 -18.14
N LEU A 102 4.99 -13.85 -17.49
CA LEU A 102 6.02 -14.90 -17.52
C LEU A 102 5.46 -16.24 -17.01
N SER A 103 4.58 -16.23 -16.03
CA SER A 103 3.96 -17.46 -15.52
C SER A 103 3.00 -18.09 -16.53
N LYS A 104 2.37 -17.30 -17.39
CA LYS A 104 1.47 -17.81 -18.45
C LYS A 104 2.21 -18.49 -19.59
N VAL A 105 3.44 -18.07 -19.85
CA VAL A 105 4.32 -18.69 -20.86
C VAL A 105 5.26 -19.76 -20.28
N GLY A 106 5.11 -20.10 -19.00
CA GLY A 106 5.87 -21.17 -18.34
C GLY A 106 7.30 -20.79 -17.90
N LEU A 107 7.66 -19.49 -18.01
CA LEU A 107 8.99 -18.99 -17.61
C LEU A 107 9.07 -18.65 -16.11
N ALA A 108 7.95 -18.57 -15.40
CA ALA A 108 7.89 -18.42 -13.97
C ALA A 108 6.88 -19.40 -13.36
N SER A 109 7.21 -19.97 -12.20
CA SER A 109 6.35 -20.92 -11.49
C SER A 109 6.35 -20.65 -9.99
N GLY A 110 5.39 -21.24 -9.25
CA GLY A 110 5.37 -21.13 -7.80
C GLY A 110 5.09 -19.72 -7.27
N LEU A 111 4.28 -18.92 -7.98
CA LEU A 111 3.91 -17.56 -7.56
C LEU A 111 3.24 -17.56 -6.19
N LYS A 112 3.93 -17.07 -5.19
CA LYS A 112 3.41 -16.97 -3.83
C LYS A 112 2.43 -15.81 -3.73
N ARG A 113 1.28 -16.05 -3.11
CA ARG A 113 0.25 -15.03 -2.85
C ARG A 113 -0.23 -15.14 -1.42
N VAL A 114 -0.42 -14.00 -0.81
CA VAL A 114 -1.08 -13.93 0.49
C VAL A 114 -2.59 -14.15 0.30
N PRO A 115 -3.22 -15.02 1.09
CA PRO A 115 -4.68 -15.17 1.11
C PRO A 115 -5.38 -13.85 1.43
N GLN A 116 -6.56 -13.64 0.85
CA GLN A 116 -7.32 -12.39 1.02
C GLN A 116 -7.77 -12.20 2.48
N GLU A 117 -8.02 -13.29 3.19
CA GLU A 117 -8.38 -13.31 4.60
C GLU A 117 -7.27 -12.67 5.46
N ARG A 118 -6.01 -13.01 5.18
CA ARG A 118 -4.86 -12.44 5.90
C ARG A 118 -4.66 -10.96 5.61
N ILE A 119 -4.89 -10.55 4.36
CA ILE A 119 -4.79 -9.14 3.97
C ILE A 119 -5.88 -8.34 4.68
N LEU A 120 -7.12 -8.83 4.67
CA LEU A 120 -8.23 -8.18 5.35
C LEU A 120 -8.02 -8.15 6.88
N LEU A 121 -7.49 -9.22 7.45
CA LEU A 121 -7.15 -9.28 8.88
C LEU A 121 -6.12 -8.19 9.25
N ALA A 122 -5.08 -7.98 8.44
CA ALA A 122 -4.10 -6.93 8.69
C ALA A 122 -4.75 -5.53 8.58
N GLU A 123 -5.55 -5.28 7.53
CA GLU A 123 -6.31 -4.03 7.37
C GLU A 123 -7.22 -3.76 8.60
N THR A 124 -7.93 -4.78 9.08
CA THR A 124 -8.87 -4.66 10.22
C THR A 124 -8.12 -4.42 11.53
N ARG A 125 -7.02 -5.11 11.77
CA ARG A 125 -6.19 -4.91 12.97
C ARG A 125 -5.62 -3.50 13.04
N GLU A 126 -5.14 -2.99 11.90
CA GLU A 126 -4.61 -1.63 11.86
C GLU A 126 -5.72 -0.59 12.07
N THR A 127 -6.91 -0.81 11.49
CA THR A 127 -8.08 0.02 11.75
C THR A 127 -8.46 0.03 13.23
N LYS A 128 -8.55 -1.15 13.86
CA LYS A 128 -8.83 -1.27 15.29
C LYS A 128 -7.81 -0.50 16.13
N ARG A 129 -6.52 -0.63 15.81
CA ARG A 129 -5.47 0.10 16.52
C ARG A 129 -5.66 1.62 16.43
N GLN A 130 -5.97 2.14 15.23
CA GLN A 130 -6.24 3.57 15.03
C GLN A 130 -7.46 4.06 15.83
N VAL A 131 -8.50 3.23 15.95
CA VAL A 131 -9.66 3.52 16.82
C VAL A 131 -9.24 3.58 18.28
N THR A 132 -8.51 2.57 18.76
CA THR A 132 -8.03 2.52 20.14
C THR A 132 -7.15 3.71 20.50
N ASP A 133 -6.22 4.08 19.60
CA ASP A 133 -5.37 5.26 19.78
C ASP A 133 -6.21 6.55 19.87
N LYS A 134 -7.29 6.67 19.08
CA LYS A 134 -8.20 7.82 19.14
C LYS A 134 -8.99 7.86 20.45
N ILE A 135 -9.50 6.72 20.91
CA ILE A 135 -10.21 6.60 22.20
C ILE A 135 -9.30 7.08 23.33
N SER A 136 -8.06 6.58 23.39
CA SER A 136 -7.11 6.99 24.44
C SER A 136 -6.81 8.50 24.42
N HIS A 137 -6.59 9.08 23.24
CA HIS A 137 -6.40 10.53 23.11
C HIS A 137 -7.61 11.34 23.54
N ILE A 138 -8.80 10.85 23.30
CA ILE A 138 -10.06 11.47 23.73
C ILE A 138 -10.14 11.44 25.25
N GLN A 139 -9.91 10.30 25.87
CA GLN A 139 -9.95 10.12 27.31
C GLN A 139 -8.89 10.98 28.02
N GLU A 140 -7.67 11.06 27.50
CA GLU A 140 -6.58 11.89 28.04
C GLU A 140 -6.84 13.40 27.93
N SER A 141 -7.60 13.84 26.91
CA SER A 141 -7.89 15.27 26.71
C SER A 141 -8.78 15.90 27.77
N GLY A 142 -9.36 15.11 28.67
CA GLY A 142 -10.13 15.55 29.84
C GLY A 142 -11.42 16.32 29.52
N LYS A 143 -11.86 16.33 28.26
CA LYS A 143 -13.10 16.97 27.80
C LYS A 143 -14.35 16.10 28.01
N SER A 144 -14.29 15.16 28.93
CA SER A 144 -15.44 14.35 29.34
C SER A 144 -16.47 15.26 30.00
N GLY A 145 -17.70 15.22 29.55
CA GLY A 145 -18.82 16.01 30.14
C GLY A 145 -19.59 16.89 29.17
N GLU A 146 -19.22 16.93 27.89
CA GLU A 146 -20.09 17.43 26.81
C GLU A 146 -20.85 16.24 26.21
N ASP A 147 -22.18 16.25 26.21
CA ASP A 147 -23.04 15.13 25.70
C ASP A 147 -22.60 14.62 24.31
N LEU A 148 -22.13 15.52 23.42
CA LEU A 148 -21.62 15.17 22.11
C LEU A 148 -20.32 14.35 22.19
N PHE A 149 -19.52 14.57 23.20
CA PHE A 149 -18.24 13.92 23.38
C PHE A 149 -18.40 12.48 23.87
N ASP A 150 -19.31 12.30 24.83
CA ASP A 150 -19.65 10.99 25.37
C ASP A 150 -20.32 10.12 24.30
N GLN A 151 -21.19 10.69 23.47
CA GLN A 151 -21.80 9.98 22.34
C GLN A 151 -20.77 9.55 21.28
N VAL A 152 -19.76 10.37 20.97
CA VAL A 152 -18.69 9.97 20.04
C VAL A 152 -17.81 8.88 20.65
N LEU A 153 -17.56 8.94 21.95
CA LEU A 153 -16.77 7.91 22.64
C LEU A 153 -17.51 6.56 22.62
N GLU A 154 -18.79 6.54 22.96
CA GLU A 154 -19.64 5.34 22.90
C GLU A 154 -19.66 4.73 21.49
N ASN A 155 -19.83 5.56 20.46
CA ASN A 155 -19.78 5.08 19.07
C ASN A 155 -18.41 4.47 18.71
N LEU A 156 -17.30 5.07 19.13
CA LEU A 156 -15.95 4.54 18.85
C LEU A 156 -15.69 3.23 19.60
N GLU A 157 -16.19 3.10 20.83
CA GLU A 157 -16.11 1.86 21.60
C GLU A 157 -16.90 0.74 20.93
N GLY A 158 -18.14 0.99 20.49
CA GLY A 158 -18.94 0.04 19.73
C GLY A 158 -18.26 -0.41 18.41
N LEU A 159 -17.65 0.52 17.68
CA LEU A 159 -16.86 0.21 16.49
C LEU A 159 -15.63 -0.65 16.81
N SER A 160 -14.97 -0.39 17.93
CA SER A 160 -13.81 -1.18 18.39
C SER A 160 -14.19 -2.61 18.75
N GLU A 161 -15.34 -2.82 19.39
CA GLU A 161 -15.87 -4.15 19.70
C GLU A 161 -16.19 -4.93 18.43
N ARG A 162 -16.88 -4.31 17.48
CA ARG A 162 -17.23 -4.94 16.20
C ARG A 162 -15.99 -5.29 15.38
N LEU A 163 -14.98 -4.42 15.33
CA LEU A 163 -13.69 -4.71 14.70
C LEU A 163 -12.97 -5.89 15.38
N THR A 164 -13.16 -6.06 16.68
CA THR A 164 -12.59 -7.20 17.41
C THR A 164 -13.24 -8.52 17.00
N GLU A 165 -14.57 -8.53 16.85
CA GLU A 165 -15.30 -9.71 16.37
C GLU A 165 -14.83 -10.12 14.95
N ILE A 166 -14.76 -9.17 14.04
CA ILE A 166 -14.27 -9.39 12.68
C ILE A 166 -12.83 -9.93 12.68
N CYS A 167 -11.95 -9.38 13.52
CA CYS A 167 -10.59 -9.88 13.67
C CYS A 167 -10.55 -11.33 14.14
N ASN A 168 -11.40 -11.71 15.11
CA ASN A 168 -11.47 -13.06 15.63
C ASN A 168 -11.99 -14.05 14.57
N GLU A 169 -13.04 -13.68 13.82
CA GLU A 169 -13.58 -14.48 12.71
C GLU A 169 -12.52 -14.73 11.63
N LEU A 170 -11.83 -13.68 11.18
CA LEU A 170 -10.77 -13.79 10.18
C LEU A 170 -9.56 -14.57 10.68
N GLN A 171 -9.21 -14.44 11.94
CA GLN A 171 -8.09 -15.16 12.54
C GLN A 171 -8.39 -16.66 12.66
N SER A 172 -9.60 -17.04 13.08
CA SER A 172 -10.02 -18.44 13.14
C SER A 172 -10.01 -19.06 11.74
N ALA A 173 -10.59 -18.39 10.76
CA ALA A 173 -10.56 -18.85 9.37
C ALA A 173 -9.14 -19.04 8.84
N ALA A 174 -8.22 -18.13 9.17
CA ALA A 174 -6.83 -18.23 8.75
C ALA A 174 -6.05 -19.36 9.45
N GLN A 175 -6.36 -19.65 10.72
CA GLN A 175 -5.74 -20.75 11.49
C GLN A 175 -6.24 -22.11 11.02
N GLU A 176 -7.53 -22.24 10.78
CA GLU A 176 -8.16 -23.48 10.31
C GLU A 176 -7.95 -23.74 8.81
N LYS A 177 -7.26 -22.83 8.11
CA LYS A 177 -7.07 -22.84 6.64
C LYS A 177 -8.40 -22.89 5.87
N ILE A 178 -9.45 -22.37 6.46
CA ILE A 178 -10.75 -22.27 5.83
C ILE A 178 -10.72 -21.10 4.86
N ASN A 179 -10.97 -21.36 3.59
CA ASN A 179 -11.19 -20.30 2.60
C ASN A 179 -12.60 -19.76 2.77
N LEU A 180 -12.70 -18.57 3.32
CA LEU A 180 -13.97 -17.84 3.35
C LEU A 180 -14.50 -17.60 1.94
N SER A 181 -15.81 -17.69 1.75
CA SER A 181 -16.39 -17.40 0.45
C SER A 181 -16.09 -15.95 0.04
N LYS A 182 -15.94 -15.70 -1.28
CA LYS A 182 -15.71 -14.35 -1.79
C LYS A 182 -16.81 -13.36 -1.39
N VAL A 183 -18.03 -13.87 -1.24
CA VAL A 183 -19.19 -13.07 -0.81
C VAL A 183 -18.97 -12.60 0.64
N LYS A 184 -18.65 -13.52 1.55
CA LYS A 184 -18.39 -13.19 2.96
C LYS A 184 -17.21 -12.25 3.13
N LEU A 185 -16.12 -12.44 2.42
CA LEU A 185 -14.97 -11.54 2.44
C LEU A 185 -15.31 -10.14 1.93
N ASN A 186 -16.12 -10.03 0.90
CA ASN A 186 -16.56 -8.73 0.40
C ASN A 186 -17.50 -8.03 1.38
N GLU A 187 -18.37 -8.78 2.05
CA GLU A 187 -19.25 -8.27 3.12
C GLU A 187 -18.42 -7.68 4.25
N LEU A 188 -17.52 -8.46 4.84
CA LEU A 188 -16.64 -8.02 5.92
C LEU A 188 -15.78 -6.81 5.49
N ARG A 189 -15.28 -6.81 4.26
CA ARG A 189 -14.51 -5.68 3.73
C ARG A 189 -15.35 -4.41 3.57
N SER A 190 -16.60 -4.54 3.16
CA SER A 190 -17.51 -3.38 3.06
C SER A 190 -17.85 -2.82 4.41
N GLU A 191 -18.03 -3.68 5.40
CA GLU A 191 -18.29 -3.30 6.80
C GLU A 191 -17.10 -2.54 7.40
N VAL A 192 -15.88 -3.07 7.30
CA VAL A 192 -14.65 -2.38 7.75
C VAL A 192 -14.47 -1.02 7.08
N ARG A 193 -14.79 -0.90 5.79
CA ARG A 193 -14.72 0.39 5.09
C ARG A 193 -15.76 1.40 5.56
N ALA A 194 -16.97 0.93 5.86
CA ALA A 194 -18.03 1.78 6.42
C ALA A 194 -17.59 2.33 7.79
N MET A 195 -17.06 1.49 8.66
CA MET A 195 -16.50 1.89 9.95
C MET A 195 -15.35 2.91 9.80
N LEU A 196 -14.44 2.70 8.86
CA LEU A 196 -13.37 3.66 8.57
C LEU A 196 -13.89 5.03 8.11
N ALA A 197 -14.93 5.04 7.28
CA ALA A 197 -15.57 6.28 6.84
C ALA A 197 -16.22 7.01 8.01
N GLU A 198 -16.90 6.30 8.89
CA GLU A 198 -17.52 6.84 10.10
C GLU A 198 -16.49 7.44 11.06
N ILE A 199 -15.38 6.73 11.31
CA ILE A 199 -14.27 7.22 12.13
C ILE A 199 -13.69 8.53 11.55
N ASN A 200 -13.55 8.61 10.23
CA ASN A 200 -13.00 9.79 9.58
C ASN A 200 -13.99 10.98 9.58
N SER A 201 -15.29 10.71 9.44
CA SER A 201 -16.33 11.75 9.50
C SER A 201 -16.46 12.33 10.92
N SER A 202 -16.46 11.49 11.94
CA SER A 202 -16.47 11.90 13.34
C SER A 202 -15.25 12.74 13.73
N THR A 203 -14.13 12.58 13.01
CA THR A 203 -12.92 13.38 13.23
C THR A 203 -12.97 14.73 12.51
N ALA A 204 -13.60 14.80 11.33
CA ALA A 204 -13.73 16.03 10.53
C ALA A 204 -14.64 17.07 11.21
N LEU A 205 -15.65 16.63 11.95
CA LEU A 205 -16.53 17.52 12.74
C LEU A 205 -15.84 18.24 13.91
N ARG A 206 -14.56 17.94 14.20
CA ARG A 206 -13.79 18.51 15.32
C ARG A 206 -12.67 19.46 14.92
N VAL A 207 -12.36 19.58 13.63
CA VAL A 207 -11.31 20.46 13.12
C VAL A 207 -11.91 21.76 12.54
N ALA A 208 -13.22 21.84 12.40
CA ALA A 208 -13.99 23.04 12.08
C ALA A 208 -14.53 23.70 13.37
#